data_460ccb67e11e7841241474759fde5416
#
_entry.id   460ccb67e11e7841241474759fde5416
#
_cell.length_a   1.000
_cell.length_b   1.000
_cell.length_c   1.000
_cell.angle_alpha   90.00
_cell.angle_beta   90.00
_cell.angle_gamma   90.00
#
_symmetry.space_group_name_H-M   'P 1'
#
loop_
_entity.id
_entity.type
_entity.pdbx_description
1 polymer ?
#
loop_
_entity_poly.entity_id
_entity_poly.type
_entity_poly.pdbx_seq_one_letter_code
_entity_poly.pdbx_strand_id
1 'polypeptide(L)'
;MQICVERFTVTKRSPLTISRGINHGNTNLWLRIFAEGYEGWGEASPVVHGAHAQTTEALAKALESIGPQLAGCHPLDRQQIADRVRSLPSAARAAIDLALWDWAGKRSGLPLWQLWGGDRERIPPISVTIGIGSPAAARERVQQWRSVIETPWLKLKLGSPEGLAADRALVEAVLAEAPTAKILVDANGGWDLAGAIEMARWLADRGVLYLEQPLPVGQETQLAELKARSPLPIFVDESCFDERDIPQLAPHIHGINIKLMKSGGLTAATRLVATARACGLQVMFGCYSDSALANTAALQLGPWADYLDLDSHLNLMDDPFVGAAIAPGGRLLPPIEPGLGVQRRDQPAIEEP
;
A
#
# COMPACT_ATOMS: atom_id res chain seq x y z
N MET A 1 -9.86 -24.89 11.32
CA MET A 1 -8.97 -23.87 11.90
C MET A 1 -9.71 -23.04 12.93
N GLN A 2 -9.00 -22.51 13.95
CA GLN A 2 -9.53 -21.48 14.85
C GLN A 2 -9.16 -20.10 14.32
N ILE A 3 -10.01 -19.11 14.59
CA ILE A 3 -9.79 -17.71 14.14
C ILE A 3 -9.98 -16.80 15.36
N CYS A 4 -9.06 -15.87 15.53
CA CYS A 4 -9.11 -14.82 16.55
C CYS A 4 -8.92 -13.47 15.87
N VAL A 5 -9.70 -12.46 16.28
CA VAL A 5 -9.62 -11.08 15.75
C VAL A 5 -9.44 -10.12 16.91
N GLU A 6 -8.42 -9.28 16.84
CA GLU A 6 -8.11 -8.27 17.85
C GLU A 6 -8.01 -6.89 17.18
N ARG A 7 -8.45 -5.84 17.89
CA ARG A 7 -8.28 -4.45 17.45
C ARG A 7 -6.95 -3.92 17.97
N PHE A 8 -6.27 -3.14 17.13
CA PHE A 8 -5.12 -2.34 17.55
C PHE A 8 -5.14 -0.97 16.86
N THR A 9 -4.69 0.04 17.57
CA THR A 9 -4.63 1.41 17.03
C THR A 9 -3.21 1.74 16.64
N VAL A 10 -3.05 2.43 15.53
CA VAL A 10 -1.78 2.97 15.05
C VAL A 10 -1.90 4.47 14.87
N THR A 11 -0.91 5.19 15.37
CA THR A 11 -0.85 6.66 15.35
C THR A 11 0.32 7.12 14.53
N LYS A 12 0.07 8.03 13.58
CA LYS A 12 1.14 8.60 12.75
C LYS A 12 1.99 9.60 13.53
N ARG A 13 3.30 9.49 13.42
CA ARG A 13 4.25 10.49 13.93
C ARG A 13 4.03 11.85 13.27
N SER A 14 3.82 11.83 11.98
CA SER A 14 3.42 13.02 11.21
C SER A 14 2.14 12.70 10.45
N PRO A 15 1.04 13.43 10.69
CA PRO A 15 -0.20 13.27 9.95
C PRO A 15 0.01 13.38 8.45
N LEU A 16 -0.75 12.62 7.66
CA LEU A 16 -0.69 12.65 6.21
C LEU A 16 -1.88 13.42 5.63
N THR A 17 -1.59 14.52 4.95
CA THR A 17 -2.59 15.29 4.19
C THR A 17 -2.54 14.91 2.72
N ILE A 18 -3.70 14.57 2.16
CA ILE A 18 -3.93 14.30 0.75
C ILE A 18 -5.08 15.18 0.23
N SER A 19 -5.38 15.14 -1.06
CA SER A 19 -6.48 15.92 -1.67
C SER A 19 -7.85 15.73 -0.98
N ARG A 20 -8.06 14.59 -0.32
CA ARG A 20 -9.34 14.20 0.31
C ARG A 20 -9.40 14.36 1.84
N GLY A 21 -8.34 14.85 2.48
CA GLY A 21 -8.34 15.08 3.93
C GLY A 21 -7.03 14.73 4.63
N ILE A 22 -7.09 14.72 5.96
CA ILE A 22 -5.93 14.47 6.84
C ILE A 22 -6.15 13.14 7.56
N ASN A 23 -5.11 12.30 7.60
CA ASN A 23 -5.10 11.05 8.33
C ASN A 23 -4.06 11.07 9.45
N HIS A 24 -4.50 10.89 10.70
CA HIS A 24 -3.68 10.86 11.90
C HIS A 24 -3.30 9.45 12.35
N GLY A 25 -3.97 8.42 11.83
CA GLY A 25 -3.82 7.01 12.20
C GLY A 25 -5.12 6.26 11.99
N ASN A 26 -5.13 4.99 12.34
CA ASN A 26 -6.29 4.11 12.19
C ASN A 26 -6.40 3.14 13.36
N THR A 27 -7.59 2.55 13.54
CA THR A 27 -7.75 1.31 14.30
C THR A 27 -7.89 0.17 13.30
N ASN A 28 -6.87 -0.68 13.25
CA ASN A 28 -6.78 -1.85 12.38
C ASN A 28 -7.22 -3.12 13.12
N LEU A 29 -7.37 -4.21 12.40
CA LEU A 29 -7.73 -5.52 12.95
C LEU A 29 -6.59 -6.49 12.68
N TRP A 30 -6.14 -7.17 13.73
CA TRP A 30 -5.21 -8.29 13.66
C TRP A 30 -5.99 -9.59 13.67
N LEU A 31 -5.90 -10.35 12.59
CA LEU A 31 -6.51 -11.66 12.45
C LEU A 31 -5.45 -12.74 12.61
N ARG A 32 -5.72 -13.72 13.46
CA ARG A 32 -4.90 -14.90 13.68
C ARG A 32 -5.68 -16.17 13.35
N ILE A 33 -5.04 -17.09 12.66
CA ILE A 33 -5.58 -18.44 12.43
C ILE A 33 -4.66 -19.47 13.08
N PHE A 34 -5.25 -20.53 13.65
CA PHE A 34 -4.53 -21.62 14.29
C PHE A 34 -4.96 -22.95 13.64
N ALA A 35 -4.00 -23.71 13.14
CA ALA A 35 -4.22 -25.04 12.61
C ALA A 35 -2.91 -25.83 12.63
N GLU A 36 -2.97 -27.12 12.92
CA GLU A 36 -1.84 -28.07 12.88
C GLU A 36 -0.58 -27.58 13.62
N GLY A 37 -0.75 -26.84 14.74
CA GLY A 37 0.37 -26.32 15.55
C GLY A 37 1.03 -25.05 14.99
N TYR A 38 0.55 -24.50 13.87
CA TYR A 38 1.02 -23.26 13.29
C TYR A 38 0.00 -22.14 13.45
N GLU A 39 0.51 -20.92 13.59
CA GLU A 39 -0.27 -19.70 13.66
C GLU A 39 0.02 -18.82 12.44
N GLY A 40 -1.02 -18.40 11.72
CA GLY A 40 -0.93 -17.46 10.61
C GLY A 40 -1.53 -16.11 10.96
N TRP A 41 -0.91 -15.02 10.54
CA TRP A 41 -1.26 -13.64 10.86
C TRP A 41 -1.69 -12.85 9.64
N GLY A 42 -2.72 -12.03 9.81
CA GLY A 42 -3.19 -11.09 8.80
C GLY A 42 -3.72 -9.81 9.41
N GLU A 43 -3.78 -8.77 8.60
CA GLU A 43 -4.25 -7.45 9.00
C GLU A 43 -5.35 -6.97 8.08
N ALA A 44 -6.37 -6.31 8.64
CA ALA A 44 -7.33 -5.50 7.92
C ALA A 44 -7.22 -4.04 8.37
N SER A 45 -6.82 -3.15 7.46
CA SER A 45 -6.85 -1.72 7.67
C SER A 45 -8.09 -1.11 7.03
N PRO A 46 -8.78 -0.14 7.69
CA PRO A 46 -9.92 0.54 7.11
C PRO A 46 -9.51 1.37 5.90
N VAL A 47 -10.39 1.42 4.91
CA VAL A 47 -10.28 2.29 3.74
C VAL A 47 -11.20 3.47 3.97
N VAL A 48 -10.64 4.64 4.28
CA VAL A 48 -11.41 5.77 4.83
C VAL A 48 -12.17 6.57 3.77
N HIS A 49 -11.74 6.54 2.51
CA HIS A 49 -12.27 7.43 1.46
C HIS A 49 -12.68 6.67 0.20
N GLY A 50 -13.66 7.24 -0.52
CA GLY A 50 -14.14 6.75 -1.80
C GLY A 50 -15.36 5.84 -1.72
N ALA A 51 -15.86 5.41 -2.86
CA ALA A 51 -17.06 4.57 -3.00
C ALA A 51 -16.91 3.19 -2.32
N HIS A 52 -15.68 2.77 -2.07
CA HIS A 52 -15.36 1.49 -1.43
C HIS A 52 -14.84 1.66 0.01
N ALA A 53 -15.26 2.73 0.69
CA ALA A 53 -14.90 2.97 2.09
C ALA A 53 -15.35 1.79 2.99
N GLN A 54 -14.48 1.39 3.90
CA GLN A 54 -14.68 0.27 4.83
C GLN A 54 -14.25 0.71 6.22
N THR A 55 -15.19 0.79 7.16
CA THR A 55 -14.87 1.18 8.54
C THR A 55 -14.34 -0.01 9.34
N THR A 56 -13.58 0.27 10.41
CA THR A 56 -13.11 -0.76 11.34
C THR A 56 -14.25 -1.61 11.89
N GLU A 57 -15.39 -0.98 12.20
CA GLU A 57 -16.57 -1.66 12.74
C GLU A 57 -17.18 -2.64 11.72
N ALA A 58 -17.29 -2.20 10.45
CA ALA A 58 -17.79 -3.06 9.38
C ALA A 58 -16.85 -4.25 9.14
N LEU A 59 -15.54 -4.01 9.17
CA LEU A 59 -14.52 -5.05 9.03
C LEU A 59 -14.55 -6.04 10.19
N ALA A 60 -14.63 -5.56 11.44
CA ALA A 60 -14.71 -6.41 12.63
C ALA A 60 -15.96 -7.30 12.57
N LYS A 61 -17.11 -6.71 12.31
CA LYS A 61 -18.37 -7.47 12.16
C LYS A 61 -18.29 -8.52 11.05
N ALA A 62 -17.67 -8.20 9.92
CA ALA A 62 -17.49 -9.14 8.82
C ALA A 62 -16.60 -10.33 9.23
N LEU A 63 -15.46 -10.07 9.88
CA LEU A 63 -14.54 -11.11 10.33
C LEU A 63 -15.12 -11.97 11.46
N GLU A 64 -15.83 -11.39 12.41
CA GLU A 64 -16.54 -12.10 13.47
C GLU A 64 -17.63 -13.03 12.92
N SER A 65 -18.41 -12.55 11.94
CA SER A 65 -19.52 -13.30 11.34
C SER A 65 -19.07 -14.49 10.49
N ILE A 66 -17.89 -14.40 9.86
CA ILE A 66 -17.37 -15.46 8.98
C ILE A 66 -16.59 -16.53 9.75
N GLY A 67 -16.05 -16.20 10.92
CA GLY A 67 -15.23 -17.11 11.74
C GLY A 67 -15.84 -18.49 11.92
N PRO A 68 -17.09 -18.63 12.39
CA PRO A 68 -17.76 -19.94 12.56
C PRO A 68 -17.87 -20.73 11.24
N GLN A 69 -18.05 -20.06 10.10
CA GLN A 69 -18.17 -20.71 8.79
C GLN A 69 -16.81 -21.26 8.30
N LEU A 70 -15.70 -20.67 8.75
CA LEU A 70 -14.35 -21.09 8.40
C LEU A 70 -13.78 -22.11 9.38
N ALA A 71 -14.39 -22.31 10.56
CA ALA A 71 -13.88 -23.20 11.60
C ALA A 71 -13.68 -24.65 11.12
N GLY A 72 -14.54 -25.16 10.22
CA GLY A 72 -14.43 -26.48 9.61
C GLY A 72 -13.50 -26.58 8.39
N CYS A 73 -12.90 -25.47 7.93
CA CYS A 73 -12.00 -25.49 6.78
C CYS A 73 -10.56 -25.77 7.21
N HIS A 74 -9.80 -26.45 6.35
CA HIS A 74 -8.36 -26.50 6.46
C HIS A 74 -7.75 -25.25 5.79
N PRO A 75 -6.63 -24.65 6.28
CA PRO A 75 -6.03 -23.46 5.65
C PRO A 75 -5.63 -23.63 4.17
N LEU A 76 -5.42 -24.85 3.70
CA LEU A 76 -5.14 -25.14 2.29
C LEU A 76 -6.39 -25.28 1.42
N ASP A 77 -7.60 -25.30 1.99
CA ASP A 77 -8.86 -25.32 1.22
C ASP A 77 -9.19 -23.95 0.61
N ARG A 78 -8.19 -23.33 -0.03
CA ARG A 78 -8.18 -21.93 -0.42
C ARG A 78 -9.33 -21.55 -1.36
N GLN A 79 -9.69 -22.42 -2.30
CA GLN A 79 -10.82 -22.16 -3.21
C GLN A 79 -12.14 -22.12 -2.42
N GLN A 80 -12.36 -23.10 -1.54
CA GLN A 80 -13.56 -23.16 -0.70
C GLN A 80 -13.65 -21.95 0.23
N ILE A 81 -12.52 -21.55 0.83
CA ILE A 81 -12.46 -20.36 1.67
C ILE A 81 -12.74 -19.10 0.85
N ALA A 82 -12.13 -18.95 -0.32
CA ALA A 82 -12.33 -17.81 -1.21
C ALA A 82 -13.81 -17.66 -1.60
N ASP A 83 -14.52 -18.76 -1.88
CA ASP A 83 -15.95 -18.73 -2.19
C ASP A 83 -16.80 -18.24 -1.00
N ARG A 84 -16.46 -18.70 0.22
CA ARG A 84 -17.17 -18.30 1.44
C ARG A 84 -16.96 -16.81 1.78
N VAL A 85 -15.77 -16.27 1.55
CA VAL A 85 -15.43 -14.89 1.90
C VAL A 85 -15.67 -13.89 0.77
N ARG A 86 -16.14 -14.33 -0.40
CA ARG A 86 -16.29 -13.51 -1.61
C ARG A 86 -17.10 -12.23 -1.39
N SER A 87 -18.15 -12.29 -0.57
CA SER A 87 -19.04 -11.16 -0.28
C SER A 87 -18.51 -10.23 0.82
N LEU A 88 -17.41 -10.56 1.47
CA LEU A 88 -16.85 -9.71 2.51
C LEU A 88 -16.18 -8.46 1.92
N PRO A 89 -16.06 -7.38 2.71
CA PRO A 89 -15.22 -6.24 2.38
C PRO A 89 -13.80 -6.66 2.01
N SER A 90 -13.16 -5.96 1.06
CA SER A 90 -11.87 -6.36 0.53
C SER A 90 -10.76 -6.42 1.59
N ALA A 91 -10.74 -5.48 2.54
CA ALA A 91 -9.76 -5.52 3.63
C ALA A 91 -9.98 -6.71 4.59
N ALA A 92 -11.23 -7.13 4.82
CA ALA A 92 -11.51 -8.34 5.59
C ALA A 92 -11.03 -9.60 4.84
N ARG A 93 -11.24 -9.65 3.52
CA ARG A 93 -10.66 -10.73 2.69
C ARG A 93 -9.15 -10.73 2.73
N ALA A 94 -8.54 -9.53 2.70
CA ALA A 94 -7.08 -9.40 2.80
C ALA A 94 -6.56 -10.01 4.11
N ALA A 95 -7.15 -9.67 5.26
CA ALA A 95 -6.72 -10.23 6.53
C ALA A 95 -6.75 -11.76 6.54
N ILE A 96 -7.82 -12.36 6.02
CA ILE A 96 -7.95 -13.82 5.95
C ILE A 96 -6.90 -14.39 5.00
N ASP A 97 -6.74 -13.82 3.82
CA ASP A 97 -5.80 -14.30 2.80
C ASP A 97 -4.33 -14.20 3.26
N LEU A 98 -3.96 -13.10 3.91
CA LEU A 98 -2.63 -12.92 4.51
C LEU A 98 -2.35 -14.00 5.56
N ALA A 99 -3.30 -14.22 6.48
CA ALA A 99 -3.15 -15.22 7.52
C ALA A 99 -3.02 -16.65 6.97
N LEU A 100 -3.77 -16.98 5.92
CA LEU A 100 -3.66 -18.27 5.24
C LEU A 100 -2.29 -18.45 4.55
N TRP A 101 -1.75 -17.40 3.94
CA TRP A 101 -0.42 -17.45 3.34
C TRP A 101 0.68 -17.52 4.38
N ASP A 102 0.59 -16.74 5.46
CA ASP A 102 1.54 -16.78 6.57
C ASP A 102 1.61 -18.17 7.20
N TRP A 103 0.43 -18.76 7.45
CA TRP A 103 0.32 -20.15 7.94
C TRP A 103 0.99 -21.14 6.97
N ALA A 104 0.70 -21.03 5.67
CA ALA A 104 1.26 -21.94 4.66
C ALA A 104 2.78 -21.81 4.55
N GLY A 105 3.31 -20.60 4.60
CA GLY A 105 4.75 -20.35 4.62
C GLY A 105 5.43 -20.92 5.87
N LYS A 106 4.85 -20.71 7.06
CA LYS A 106 5.35 -21.27 8.32
C LYS A 106 5.33 -22.80 8.30
N ARG A 107 4.25 -23.40 7.80
CA ARG A 107 4.13 -24.85 7.66
C ARG A 107 5.14 -25.43 6.67
N SER A 108 5.45 -24.72 5.60
CA SER A 108 6.45 -25.15 4.60
C SER A 108 7.90 -24.88 5.01
N GLY A 109 8.12 -24.10 6.07
CA GLY A 109 9.44 -23.67 6.51
C GLY A 109 10.11 -22.63 5.61
N LEU A 110 9.33 -21.92 4.77
CA LEU A 110 9.85 -20.94 3.79
C LEU A 110 9.18 -19.57 3.93
N PRO A 111 9.92 -18.46 3.73
CA PRO A 111 9.32 -17.15 3.54
C PRO A 111 8.54 -17.11 2.22
N LEU A 112 7.49 -16.28 2.14
CA LEU A 112 6.59 -16.30 0.97
C LEU A 112 7.27 -15.86 -0.32
N TRP A 113 8.16 -14.87 -0.28
CA TRP A 113 8.92 -14.45 -1.46
C TRP A 113 9.72 -15.60 -2.07
N GLN A 114 10.31 -16.46 -1.24
CA GLN A 114 11.05 -17.64 -1.68
C GLN A 114 10.11 -18.75 -2.16
N LEU A 115 8.98 -18.95 -1.48
CA LEU A 115 7.97 -19.93 -1.87
C LEU A 115 7.42 -19.64 -3.28
N TRP A 116 7.37 -18.37 -3.67
CA TRP A 116 6.95 -17.92 -5.00
C TRP A 116 8.11 -17.76 -6.00
N GLY A 117 9.35 -18.08 -5.62
CA GLY A 117 10.53 -18.00 -6.50
C GLY A 117 11.00 -16.56 -6.73
N GLY A 118 10.73 -15.65 -5.80
CA GLY A 118 11.18 -14.25 -5.87
C GLY A 118 12.67 -14.11 -5.56
N ASP A 119 13.29 -13.08 -6.13
CA ASP A 119 14.66 -12.68 -5.87
C ASP A 119 14.68 -11.36 -5.09
N ARG A 120 15.11 -11.38 -3.83
CA ARG A 120 15.16 -10.19 -2.95
C ARG A 120 16.04 -9.07 -3.49
N GLU A 121 17.07 -9.41 -4.32
CA GLU A 121 17.92 -8.39 -4.90
C GLU A 121 17.22 -7.54 -5.98
N ARG A 122 16.11 -8.02 -6.49
CA ARG A 122 15.27 -7.29 -7.45
C ARG A 122 14.30 -6.30 -6.81
N ILE A 123 14.18 -6.29 -5.48
CA ILE A 123 13.29 -5.37 -4.77
C ILE A 123 13.80 -3.94 -4.95
N PRO A 124 13.02 -3.02 -5.54
CA PRO A 124 13.43 -1.63 -5.71
C PRO A 124 13.46 -0.87 -4.38
N PRO A 125 14.11 0.31 -4.32
CA PRO A 125 13.97 1.22 -3.18
C PRO A 125 12.49 1.56 -2.92
N ILE A 126 12.15 1.89 -1.66
CA ILE A 126 10.84 2.47 -1.37
C ILE A 126 10.86 3.97 -1.61
N SER A 127 9.71 4.52 -1.93
CA SER A 127 9.46 5.95 -1.78
C SER A 127 9.01 6.27 -0.35
N VAL A 128 9.25 7.51 0.09
CA VAL A 128 8.68 8.04 1.32
C VAL A 128 7.82 9.27 1.02
N THR A 129 6.71 9.38 1.73
CA THR A 129 5.63 10.31 1.37
C THR A 129 5.77 11.67 2.03
N ILE A 130 5.69 12.71 1.23
CA ILE A 130 5.51 14.11 1.61
C ILE A 130 4.05 14.47 1.34
N GLY A 131 3.28 14.76 2.38
CA GLY A 131 1.87 15.16 2.26
C GLY A 131 1.70 16.58 1.71
N ILE A 132 0.46 16.92 1.33
CA ILE A 132 0.07 18.29 0.99
C ILE A 132 0.32 19.22 2.20
N GLY A 133 0.92 20.37 1.96
CA GLY A 133 1.24 21.33 3.01
C GLY A 133 2.00 22.54 2.51
N SER A 134 2.41 23.41 3.43
CA SER A 134 3.24 24.56 3.07
C SER A 134 4.63 24.16 2.60
N PRO A 135 5.32 24.98 1.81
CA PRO A 135 6.71 24.75 1.41
C PRO A 135 7.66 24.50 2.59
N ALA A 136 7.43 25.16 3.73
CA ALA A 136 8.23 24.97 4.94
C ALA A 136 7.99 23.58 5.55
N ALA A 137 6.73 23.17 5.68
CA ALA A 137 6.37 21.83 6.19
C ALA A 137 6.89 20.72 5.30
N ALA A 138 6.90 20.91 3.96
CA ALA A 138 7.45 19.95 3.03
C ALA A 138 8.96 19.75 3.23
N ARG A 139 9.74 20.82 3.38
CA ARG A 139 11.18 20.74 3.68
C ARG A 139 11.45 20.03 5.01
N GLU A 140 10.72 20.41 6.05
CA GLU A 140 10.82 19.75 7.36
C GLU A 140 10.53 18.24 7.24
N ARG A 141 9.51 17.87 6.48
CA ARG A 141 9.17 16.45 6.27
C ARG A 141 10.27 15.68 5.54
N VAL A 142 10.94 16.28 4.57
CA VAL A 142 12.13 15.69 3.93
C VAL A 142 13.22 15.39 4.96
N GLN A 143 13.50 16.35 5.86
CA GLN A 143 14.51 16.18 6.91
C GLN A 143 14.12 15.08 7.91
N GLN A 144 12.85 15.03 8.32
CA GLN A 144 12.32 13.97 9.18
C GLN A 144 12.51 12.59 8.53
N TRP A 145 12.20 12.43 7.24
CA TRP A 145 12.40 11.16 6.56
C TRP A 145 13.86 10.75 6.47
N ARG A 146 14.78 11.68 6.23
CA ARG A 146 16.22 11.40 6.23
C ARG A 146 16.76 10.86 7.55
N SER A 147 16.10 11.16 8.67
CA SER A 147 16.44 10.60 9.98
C SER A 147 15.94 9.17 10.19
N VAL A 148 15.00 8.69 9.35
CA VAL A 148 14.40 7.35 9.43
C VAL A 148 15.00 6.41 8.40
N ILE A 149 15.10 6.86 7.15
CA ILE A 149 15.58 6.05 6.02
C ILE A 149 16.24 6.95 4.98
N GLU A 150 17.39 6.51 4.48
CA GLU A 150 18.04 7.14 3.35
C GLU A 150 17.55 6.48 2.04
N THR A 151 16.56 7.08 1.41
CA THR A 151 16.02 6.64 0.12
C THR A 151 16.24 7.69 -0.96
N PRO A 152 16.54 7.27 -2.22
CA PRO A 152 16.63 8.20 -3.33
C PRO A 152 15.26 8.68 -3.85
N TRP A 153 14.14 8.13 -3.37
CA TRP A 153 12.81 8.38 -3.93
C TRP A 153 11.88 9.09 -2.93
N LEU A 154 11.30 10.20 -3.37
CA LEU A 154 10.30 10.97 -2.62
C LEU A 154 8.99 10.98 -3.38
N LYS A 155 7.89 10.59 -2.73
CA LYS A 155 6.55 10.66 -3.28
C LYS A 155 5.81 11.88 -2.74
N LEU A 156 5.38 12.78 -3.61
CA LEU A 156 4.68 14.00 -3.25
C LEU A 156 3.18 13.82 -3.45
N LYS A 157 2.40 14.09 -2.41
CA LYS A 157 0.94 14.20 -2.53
C LYS A 157 0.62 15.60 -3.03
N LEU A 158 -0.05 15.66 -4.19
CA LEU A 158 -0.51 16.88 -4.85
C LEU A 158 -2.04 16.86 -5.00
N GLY A 159 -2.59 17.75 -5.78
CA GLY A 159 -4.04 17.95 -5.86
C GLY A 159 -4.56 18.77 -4.68
N SER A 160 -3.80 19.77 -4.27
CA SER A 160 -4.18 20.67 -3.19
C SER A 160 -5.48 21.41 -3.52
N PRO A 161 -6.41 21.54 -2.54
CA PRO A 161 -7.60 22.38 -2.70
C PRO A 161 -7.27 23.87 -2.93
N GLU A 162 -6.03 24.28 -2.62
CA GLU A 162 -5.53 25.63 -2.89
C GLU A 162 -5.08 25.82 -4.36
N GLY A 163 -5.15 24.76 -5.18
CA GLY A 163 -4.90 24.76 -6.60
C GLY A 163 -3.46 24.50 -7.01
N LEU A 164 -3.21 24.51 -8.33
CA LEU A 164 -1.95 24.11 -8.94
C LEU A 164 -0.75 24.96 -8.50
N ALA A 165 -0.97 26.22 -8.11
CA ALA A 165 0.11 27.08 -7.62
C ALA A 165 0.68 26.58 -6.30
N ALA A 166 -0.17 26.07 -5.39
CA ALA A 166 0.25 25.45 -4.14
C ALA A 166 1.02 24.14 -4.39
N ASP A 167 0.52 23.31 -5.31
CA ASP A 167 1.20 22.08 -5.73
C ASP A 167 2.61 22.37 -6.25
N ARG A 168 2.76 23.39 -7.13
CA ARG A 168 4.07 23.81 -7.65
C ARG A 168 5.01 24.30 -6.54
N ALA A 169 4.51 25.11 -5.63
CA ALA A 169 5.31 25.63 -4.53
C ALA A 169 5.85 24.51 -3.62
N LEU A 170 5.04 23.48 -3.40
CA LEU A 170 5.46 22.29 -2.65
C LEU A 170 6.58 21.53 -3.39
N VAL A 171 6.40 21.26 -4.68
CA VAL A 171 7.41 20.57 -5.52
C VAL A 171 8.73 21.33 -5.54
N GLU A 172 8.72 22.64 -5.78
CA GLU A 172 9.93 23.49 -5.79
C GLU A 172 10.65 23.45 -4.42
N ALA A 173 9.88 23.47 -3.32
CA ALA A 173 10.46 23.40 -1.98
C ALA A 173 11.17 22.08 -1.73
N VAL A 174 10.57 20.95 -2.17
CA VAL A 174 11.17 19.64 -2.04
C VAL A 174 12.40 19.47 -2.92
N LEU A 175 12.36 19.95 -4.17
CA LEU A 175 13.50 19.90 -5.08
C LEU A 175 14.68 20.74 -4.56
N ALA A 176 14.41 21.89 -3.95
CA ALA A 176 15.44 22.71 -3.33
C ALA A 176 16.09 22.03 -2.12
N GLU A 177 15.28 21.30 -1.30
CA GLU A 177 15.76 20.58 -0.12
C GLU A 177 16.48 19.27 -0.47
N ALA A 178 16.03 18.60 -1.54
CA ALA A 178 16.53 17.28 -1.96
C ALA A 178 16.84 17.27 -3.48
N PRO A 179 17.85 18.02 -3.97
CA PRO A 179 18.07 18.22 -5.42
C PRO A 179 18.47 16.96 -6.18
N THR A 180 18.92 15.90 -5.49
CA THR A 180 19.31 14.62 -6.10
C THR A 180 18.21 13.56 -6.00
N ALA A 181 17.11 13.85 -5.27
CA ALA A 181 16.02 12.90 -5.12
C ALA A 181 15.23 12.74 -6.42
N LYS A 182 14.80 11.53 -6.68
CA LYS A 182 13.84 11.23 -7.73
C LYS A 182 12.42 11.43 -7.20
N ILE A 183 11.64 12.23 -7.90
CA ILE A 183 10.31 12.62 -7.47
C ILE A 183 9.26 11.75 -8.16
N LEU A 184 8.34 11.25 -7.36
CA LEU A 184 7.12 10.56 -7.76
C LEU A 184 5.94 11.42 -7.32
N VAL A 185 4.87 11.47 -8.10
CA VAL A 185 3.73 12.33 -7.79
C VAL A 185 2.44 11.51 -7.73
N ASP A 186 1.63 11.77 -6.70
CA ASP A 186 0.29 11.22 -6.55
C ASP A 186 -0.68 12.39 -6.27
N ALA A 187 -1.59 12.63 -7.21
CA ALA A 187 -2.60 13.68 -7.09
C ALA A 187 -3.88 13.21 -6.37
N ASN A 188 -4.01 11.91 -6.08
CA ASN A 188 -5.18 11.30 -5.44
C ASN A 188 -6.52 11.79 -6.04
N GLY A 189 -6.57 11.95 -7.38
CA GLY A 189 -7.75 12.43 -8.10
C GLY A 189 -8.05 13.91 -7.91
N GLY A 190 -7.07 14.72 -7.49
CA GLY A 190 -7.27 16.13 -7.14
C GLY A 190 -7.27 17.08 -8.33
N TRP A 191 -7.01 16.63 -9.56
CA TRP A 191 -6.97 17.49 -10.74
C TRP A 191 -8.09 17.17 -11.73
N ASP A 192 -8.57 18.19 -12.46
CA ASP A 192 -9.31 17.99 -13.69
C ASP A 192 -8.35 17.67 -14.86
N LEU A 193 -8.90 17.35 -16.03
CA LEU A 193 -8.07 17.00 -17.20
C LEU A 193 -7.13 18.12 -17.62
N ALA A 194 -7.58 19.37 -17.62
CA ALA A 194 -6.77 20.50 -18.03
C ALA A 194 -5.59 20.73 -17.07
N GLY A 195 -5.86 20.71 -15.78
CA GLY A 195 -4.86 20.80 -14.72
C GLY A 195 -3.87 19.64 -14.75
N ALA A 196 -4.36 18.41 -14.95
CA ALA A 196 -3.51 17.22 -15.08
C ALA A 196 -2.53 17.32 -16.26
N ILE A 197 -3.00 17.79 -17.42
CA ILE A 197 -2.14 17.99 -18.61
C ILE A 197 -1.12 19.10 -18.37
N GLU A 198 -1.54 20.22 -17.75
CA GLU A 198 -0.66 21.34 -17.43
C GLU A 198 0.44 20.89 -16.45
N MET A 199 0.05 20.21 -15.36
CA MET A 199 0.98 19.71 -14.36
C MET A 199 1.88 18.61 -14.90
N ALA A 200 1.39 17.71 -15.76
CA ALA A 200 2.21 16.67 -16.37
C ALA A 200 3.42 17.25 -17.12
N ARG A 201 3.23 18.33 -17.91
CA ARG A 201 4.31 19.01 -18.63
C ARG A 201 5.27 19.69 -17.68
N TRP A 202 4.71 20.47 -16.75
CA TRP A 202 5.50 21.23 -15.79
C TRP A 202 6.36 20.32 -14.88
N LEU A 203 5.84 19.17 -14.47
CA LEU A 203 6.53 18.16 -13.66
C LEU A 203 7.59 17.39 -14.47
N ALA A 204 7.33 17.13 -15.75
CA ALA A 204 8.30 16.47 -16.63
C ALA A 204 9.58 17.30 -16.80
N ASP A 205 9.45 18.63 -16.95
CA ASP A 205 10.58 19.55 -17.03
C ASP A 205 11.44 19.54 -15.75
N ARG A 206 10.93 18.98 -14.65
CA ARG A 206 11.59 18.84 -13.34
C ARG A 206 12.06 17.41 -13.03
N GLY A 207 11.95 16.50 -14.00
CA GLY A 207 12.45 15.14 -13.88
C GLY A 207 11.60 14.23 -13.00
N VAL A 208 10.31 14.56 -12.80
CA VAL A 208 9.35 13.65 -12.15
C VAL A 208 9.22 12.36 -12.95
N LEU A 209 9.13 11.21 -12.30
CA LEU A 209 9.16 9.92 -12.97
C LEU A 209 7.79 9.45 -13.46
N TYR A 210 6.73 9.71 -12.71
CA TYR A 210 5.35 9.36 -13.09
C TYR A 210 4.30 10.19 -12.33
N LEU A 211 3.07 10.15 -12.84
CA LEU A 211 1.87 10.67 -12.20
C LEU A 211 0.97 9.52 -11.76
N GLU A 212 0.61 9.48 -10.49
CA GLU A 212 -0.38 8.55 -9.95
C GLU A 212 -1.71 9.24 -9.72
N GLN A 213 -2.79 8.57 -10.14
CA GLN A 213 -4.19 8.96 -10.01
C GLN A 213 -4.42 10.47 -10.21
N PRO A 214 -4.09 11.02 -11.41
CA PRO A 214 -4.25 12.44 -11.67
C PRO A 214 -5.70 12.90 -11.67
N LEU A 215 -6.63 12.05 -12.17
CA LEU A 215 -8.04 12.35 -12.34
C LEU A 215 -8.91 11.64 -11.28
N PRO A 216 -10.05 12.24 -10.89
CA PRO A 216 -11.03 11.59 -10.01
C PRO A 216 -11.52 10.27 -10.58
N VAL A 217 -11.87 9.33 -9.68
CA VAL A 217 -12.60 8.11 -10.04
C VAL A 217 -13.92 8.48 -10.72
N GLY A 218 -14.26 7.74 -11.79
CA GLY A 218 -15.41 8.02 -12.66
C GLY A 218 -15.07 8.90 -13.88
N GLN A 219 -13.83 9.38 -13.98
CA GLN A 219 -13.34 10.14 -15.13
C GLN A 219 -12.33 9.35 -15.98
N GLU A 220 -12.32 8.02 -15.89
CA GLU A 220 -11.38 7.15 -16.59
C GLU A 220 -11.43 7.28 -18.11
N THR A 221 -12.58 7.69 -18.67
CA THR A 221 -12.73 7.97 -20.11
C THR A 221 -11.81 9.08 -20.61
N GLN A 222 -11.36 9.98 -19.73
CA GLN A 222 -10.44 11.06 -20.05
C GLN A 222 -8.95 10.63 -20.01
N LEU A 223 -8.65 9.43 -19.50
CA LEU A 223 -7.27 8.93 -19.42
C LEU A 223 -6.63 8.76 -20.80
N ALA A 224 -7.40 8.44 -21.84
CA ALA A 224 -6.90 8.34 -23.20
C ALA A 224 -6.33 9.68 -23.70
N GLU A 225 -7.05 10.79 -23.49
CA GLU A 225 -6.59 12.11 -23.85
C GLU A 225 -5.40 12.55 -22.98
N LEU A 226 -5.47 12.30 -21.67
CA LEU A 226 -4.37 12.61 -20.77
C LEU A 226 -3.09 11.87 -21.20
N LYS A 227 -3.17 10.56 -21.47
CA LYS A 227 -2.03 9.75 -21.93
C LYS A 227 -1.42 10.29 -23.23
N ALA A 228 -2.24 10.71 -24.19
CA ALA A 228 -1.77 11.27 -25.47
C ALA A 228 -1.04 12.61 -25.31
N ARG A 229 -1.30 13.35 -24.22
CA ARG A 229 -0.78 14.70 -23.99
C ARG A 229 0.23 14.82 -22.85
N SER A 230 0.35 13.77 -22.02
CA SER A 230 1.30 13.72 -20.91
C SER A 230 2.65 13.19 -21.36
N PRO A 231 3.75 13.91 -21.07
CA PRO A 231 5.11 13.38 -21.26
C PRO A 231 5.51 12.39 -20.17
N LEU A 232 4.72 12.29 -19.09
CA LEU A 232 4.99 11.39 -17.96
C LEU A 232 4.14 10.14 -18.03
N PRO A 233 4.66 8.98 -17.56
CA PRO A 233 3.86 7.79 -17.32
C PRO A 233 2.71 8.06 -16.35
N ILE A 234 1.55 7.43 -16.62
CA ILE A 234 0.34 7.56 -15.80
C ILE A 234 0.10 6.23 -15.09
N PHE A 235 0.00 6.30 -13.78
CA PHE A 235 -0.42 5.20 -12.91
C PHE A 235 -1.80 5.46 -12.35
N VAL A 236 -2.57 4.41 -12.10
CA VAL A 236 -3.85 4.51 -11.41
C VAL A 236 -3.82 3.71 -10.11
N ASP A 237 -4.48 4.25 -9.07
CA ASP A 237 -4.68 3.65 -7.77
C ASP A 237 -6.16 3.38 -7.54
N GLU A 238 -6.92 4.43 -7.29
CA GLU A 238 -8.33 4.34 -6.93
C GLU A 238 -9.22 3.90 -8.10
N SER A 239 -8.74 3.98 -9.32
CA SER A 239 -9.45 3.50 -10.52
C SER A 239 -9.23 2.03 -10.84
N CYS A 240 -8.35 1.32 -10.11
CA CYS A 240 -8.07 -0.11 -10.33
C CYS A 240 -8.14 -0.87 -9.00
N PHE A 241 -9.17 -1.70 -8.83
CA PHE A 241 -9.41 -2.48 -7.62
C PHE A 241 -9.00 -3.94 -7.76
N ASP A 242 -9.36 -4.56 -8.88
CA ASP A 242 -9.05 -5.95 -9.14
C ASP A 242 -8.61 -6.19 -10.59
N GLU A 243 -8.26 -7.43 -10.90
CA GLU A 243 -7.73 -7.80 -12.21
C GLU A 243 -8.69 -7.57 -13.38
N ARG A 244 -9.99 -7.43 -13.13
CA ARG A 244 -11.02 -7.19 -14.15
C ARG A 244 -11.02 -5.76 -14.67
N ASP A 245 -10.49 -4.83 -13.88
CA ASP A 245 -10.38 -3.42 -14.27
C ASP A 245 -9.26 -3.20 -15.29
N ILE A 246 -8.21 -4.03 -15.24
CA ILE A 246 -6.98 -3.84 -16.02
C ILE A 246 -7.21 -3.82 -17.53
N PRO A 247 -7.97 -4.74 -18.16
CA PRO A 247 -8.12 -4.76 -19.62
C PRO A 247 -8.70 -3.46 -20.19
N GLN A 248 -9.59 -2.81 -19.48
CA GLN A 248 -10.19 -1.54 -19.91
C GLN A 248 -9.25 -0.34 -19.70
N LEU A 249 -8.44 -0.39 -18.66
CA LEU A 249 -7.51 0.70 -18.30
C LEU A 249 -6.20 0.64 -19.09
N ALA A 250 -5.70 -0.55 -19.38
CA ALA A 250 -4.36 -0.78 -19.95
C ALA A 250 -4.04 0.05 -21.21
N PRO A 251 -4.95 0.26 -22.18
CA PRO A 251 -4.68 1.12 -23.33
C PRO A 251 -4.36 2.57 -22.94
N HIS A 252 -4.83 3.03 -21.78
CA HIS A 252 -4.87 4.43 -21.37
C HIS A 252 -3.93 4.79 -20.21
N ILE A 253 -3.19 3.80 -19.66
CA ILE A 253 -2.29 4.00 -18.53
C ILE A 253 -0.92 3.36 -18.81
N HIS A 254 0.03 3.49 -17.89
CA HIS A 254 1.35 2.87 -17.94
C HIS A 254 1.60 1.92 -16.77
N GLY A 255 0.84 2.04 -15.68
CA GLY A 255 0.98 1.21 -14.52
C GLY A 255 -0.19 1.28 -13.56
N ILE A 256 -0.20 0.38 -12.59
CA ILE A 256 -1.21 0.30 -11.54
C ILE A 256 -0.56 0.28 -10.15
N ASN A 257 -1.27 0.84 -9.16
CA ASN A 257 -0.91 0.72 -7.75
C ASN A 257 -1.76 -0.38 -7.10
N ILE A 258 -1.12 -1.43 -6.63
CA ILE A 258 -1.76 -2.55 -5.92
C ILE A 258 -1.65 -2.29 -4.41
N LYS A 259 -2.80 -2.28 -3.72
CA LYS A 259 -2.87 -2.23 -2.26
C LYS A 259 -3.60 -3.46 -1.76
N LEU A 260 -3.02 -4.21 -0.83
CA LEU A 260 -3.59 -5.48 -0.35
C LEU A 260 -5.00 -5.32 0.20
N MET A 261 -5.24 -4.23 0.95
CA MET A 261 -6.56 -3.94 1.52
C MET A 261 -7.61 -3.62 0.46
N LYS A 262 -7.19 -3.05 -0.67
CA LYS A 262 -8.04 -2.74 -1.81
C LYS A 262 -8.36 -4.00 -2.62
N SER A 263 -7.35 -4.80 -2.92
CA SER A 263 -7.49 -5.97 -3.80
C SER A 263 -8.07 -7.21 -3.10
N GLY A 264 -7.90 -7.32 -1.78
CA GLY A 264 -8.36 -8.48 -1.03
C GLY A 264 -7.26 -9.50 -0.72
N GLY A 265 -6.00 -9.05 -0.62
CA GLY A 265 -4.86 -9.83 -0.13
C GLY A 265 -3.87 -10.24 -1.21
N LEU A 266 -2.93 -11.11 -0.81
CA LEU A 266 -1.81 -11.58 -1.63
C LEU A 266 -2.24 -12.39 -2.84
N THR A 267 -3.24 -13.27 -2.69
CA THR A 267 -3.78 -14.06 -3.80
C THR A 267 -4.36 -13.19 -4.91
N ALA A 268 -5.09 -12.13 -4.56
CA ALA A 268 -5.59 -11.19 -5.54
C ALA A 268 -4.46 -10.34 -6.12
N ALA A 269 -3.51 -9.91 -5.30
CA ALA A 269 -2.35 -9.14 -5.74
C ALA A 269 -1.49 -9.91 -6.77
N THR A 270 -1.28 -11.22 -6.60
CA THR A 270 -0.55 -12.04 -7.60
C THR A 270 -1.28 -12.09 -8.94
N ARG A 271 -2.63 -12.16 -8.94
CA ARG A 271 -3.42 -12.08 -10.18
C ARG A 271 -3.31 -10.71 -10.85
N LEU A 272 -3.40 -9.63 -10.05
CA LEU A 272 -3.19 -8.26 -10.54
C LEU A 272 -1.82 -8.09 -11.19
N VAL A 273 -0.74 -8.57 -10.54
CA VAL A 273 0.62 -8.54 -11.11
C VAL A 273 0.67 -9.27 -12.44
N ALA A 274 0.16 -10.52 -12.51
CA ALA A 274 0.20 -11.32 -13.73
C ALA A 274 -0.59 -10.65 -14.87
N THR A 275 -1.79 -10.13 -14.58
CA THR A 275 -2.63 -9.46 -15.58
C THR A 275 -2.01 -8.15 -16.05
N ALA A 276 -1.48 -7.34 -15.13
CA ALA A 276 -0.79 -6.09 -15.47
C ALA A 276 0.39 -6.34 -16.40
N ARG A 277 1.24 -7.33 -16.05
CA ARG A 277 2.39 -7.72 -16.89
C ARG A 277 1.97 -8.24 -18.27
N ALA A 278 0.92 -9.04 -18.34
CA ALA A 278 0.37 -9.53 -19.62
C ALA A 278 -0.16 -8.36 -20.49
N CYS A 279 -0.63 -7.28 -19.88
CA CYS A 279 -1.06 -6.07 -20.57
C CYS A 279 0.08 -5.04 -20.79
N GLY A 280 1.33 -5.37 -20.47
CA GLY A 280 2.49 -4.48 -20.66
C GLY A 280 2.57 -3.33 -19.63
N LEU A 281 1.87 -3.43 -18.50
CA LEU A 281 1.84 -2.41 -17.48
C LEU A 281 2.94 -2.61 -16.42
N GLN A 282 3.41 -1.50 -15.86
CA GLN A 282 4.22 -1.47 -14.67
C GLN A 282 3.37 -1.69 -13.41
N VAL A 283 4.02 -2.19 -12.35
CA VAL A 283 3.38 -2.54 -11.09
C VAL A 283 4.00 -1.76 -9.94
N MET A 284 3.18 -1.13 -9.15
CA MET A 284 3.54 -0.53 -7.88
C MET A 284 2.77 -1.20 -6.74
N PHE A 285 3.40 -1.36 -5.59
CA PHE A 285 2.69 -1.69 -4.35
C PHE A 285 2.64 -0.46 -3.45
N GLY A 286 1.44 -0.13 -3.01
CA GLY A 286 1.17 0.93 -2.04
C GLY A 286 0.50 0.41 -0.77
N CYS A 287 0.28 1.34 0.15
CA CYS A 287 -0.34 1.05 1.45
C CYS A 287 -1.40 2.11 1.81
N TYR A 288 -2.16 1.80 2.86
CA TYR A 288 -2.97 2.77 3.61
C TYR A 288 -2.24 3.15 4.91
N SER A 289 -2.93 3.19 6.06
CA SER A 289 -2.28 3.30 7.37
C SER A 289 -2.00 1.90 7.92
N ASP A 290 -1.30 1.12 7.12
CA ASP A 290 -0.95 -0.27 7.38
C ASP A 290 0.21 -0.35 8.37
N SER A 291 0.17 -1.35 9.26
CA SER A 291 1.28 -1.65 10.17
C SER A 291 2.43 -2.37 9.44
N ALA A 292 3.49 -2.67 10.17
CA ALA A 292 4.58 -3.51 9.68
C ALA A 292 4.09 -4.89 9.23
N LEU A 293 2.99 -5.41 9.78
CA LEU A 293 2.42 -6.70 9.37
C LEU A 293 1.95 -6.66 7.91
N ALA A 294 1.07 -5.73 7.55
CA ALA A 294 0.53 -5.66 6.20
C ALA A 294 1.55 -5.14 5.18
N ASN A 295 2.42 -4.18 5.56
CA ASN A 295 3.48 -3.71 4.69
C ASN A 295 4.52 -4.81 4.38
N THR A 296 4.88 -5.62 5.38
CA THR A 296 5.76 -6.78 5.16
C THR A 296 5.09 -7.83 4.29
N ALA A 297 3.77 -8.02 4.42
CA ALA A 297 3.03 -8.91 3.55
C ALA A 297 3.07 -8.42 2.08
N ALA A 298 2.83 -7.14 1.83
CA ALA A 298 2.94 -6.57 0.49
C ALA A 298 4.36 -6.70 -0.08
N LEU A 299 5.37 -6.51 0.75
CA LEU A 299 6.78 -6.61 0.38
C LEU A 299 7.21 -8.04 -0.01
N GLN A 300 6.48 -9.09 0.40
CA GLN A 300 6.74 -10.44 -0.10
C GLN A 300 6.58 -10.55 -1.63
N LEU A 301 5.79 -9.66 -2.24
CA LEU A 301 5.66 -9.50 -3.69
C LEU A 301 6.59 -8.43 -4.27
N GLY A 302 7.43 -7.81 -3.47
CA GLY A 302 8.39 -6.78 -3.88
C GLY A 302 9.32 -7.15 -5.04
N PRO A 303 9.76 -8.43 -5.21
CA PRO A 303 10.56 -8.84 -6.36
C PRO A 303 9.90 -8.62 -7.73
N TRP A 304 8.60 -8.47 -7.78
CA TRP A 304 7.83 -8.24 -9.02
C TRP A 304 7.39 -6.78 -9.21
N ALA A 305 7.76 -5.90 -8.26
CA ALA A 305 7.42 -4.48 -8.33
C ALA A 305 8.41 -3.66 -9.17
N ASP A 306 7.91 -2.63 -9.85
CA ASP A 306 8.73 -1.55 -10.41
C ASP A 306 8.92 -0.42 -9.39
N TYR A 307 7.88 -0.19 -8.54
CA TYR A 307 7.87 0.84 -7.51
C TYR A 307 7.27 0.31 -6.21
N LEU A 308 7.73 0.85 -5.08
CA LEU A 308 7.22 0.53 -3.74
C LEU A 308 6.93 1.83 -2.98
N ASP A 309 5.69 1.96 -2.48
CA ASP A 309 5.19 3.02 -1.62
C ASP A 309 4.65 2.40 -0.32
N LEU A 310 5.57 1.76 0.44
CA LEU A 310 5.29 0.96 1.63
C LEU A 310 5.88 1.61 2.89
N ASP A 311 5.70 2.91 3.05
CA ASP A 311 6.31 3.72 4.09
C ASP A 311 5.44 3.93 5.35
N SER A 312 4.16 3.51 5.33
CA SER A 312 3.21 3.86 6.40
C SER A 312 3.70 3.42 7.78
N HIS A 313 4.22 2.19 7.90
CA HIS A 313 4.71 1.63 9.17
C HIS A 313 5.94 2.38 9.71
N LEU A 314 6.77 2.98 8.85
CA LEU A 314 7.91 3.81 9.26
C LEU A 314 7.48 5.16 9.86
N ASN A 315 6.23 5.57 9.62
CA ASN A 315 5.63 6.79 10.17
C ASN A 315 4.74 6.52 11.39
N LEU A 316 4.67 5.29 11.89
CA LEU A 316 3.89 4.96 13.09
C LEU A 316 4.73 5.10 14.36
N MET A 317 4.08 5.52 15.46
CA MET A 317 4.71 5.65 16.79
C MET A 317 4.53 4.37 17.61
N ASP A 318 3.46 3.66 17.40
CA ASP A 318 2.91 2.61 18.25
C ASP A 318 2.59 1.32 17.47
N ASP A 319 3.38 1.04 16.42
CA ASP A 319 3.25 -0.18 15.63
C ASP A 319 3.55 -1.41 16.50
N PRO A 320 2.58 -2.32 16.72
CA PRO A 320 2.79 -3.49 17.56
C PRO A 320 3.61 -4.60 16.89
N PHE A 321 4.00 -4.42 15.62
CA PHE A 321 4.70 -5.43 14.84
C PHE A 321 6.09 -4.98 14.40
N VAL A 322 6.93 -5.99 14.12
CA VAL A 322 8.24 -5.84 13.48
C VAL A 322 8.28 -6.81 12.30
N GLY A 323 8.70 -6.32 11.15
CA GLY A 323 8.77 -7.12 9.92
C GLY A 323 9.94 -6.72 9.04
N ALA A 324 9.65 -6.14 7.89
CA ALA A 324 10.65 -5.73 6.91
C ALA A 324 11.77 -4.88 7.51
N ALA A 325 13.01 -5.17 7.12
CA ALA A 325 14.19 -4.46 7.57
C ALA A 325 14.63 -3.40 6.55
N ILE A 326 15.07 -2.24 7.05
CA ILE A 326 15.71 -1.22 6.21
C ILE A 326 17.08 -1.70 5.79
N ALA A 327 17.37 -1.62 4.49
CA ALA A 327 18.64 -1.98 3.89
C ALA A 327 19.24 -0.78 3.13
N PRO A 328 20.55 -0.83 2.79
CA PRO A 328 21.21 0.26 2.05
C PRO A 328 20.48 0.63 0.76
N GLY A 329 20.56 1.91 0.38
CA GLY A 329 19.95 2.44 -0.84
C GLY A 329 18.43 2.65 -0.73
N GLY A 330 17.88 2.74 0.48
CA GLY A 330 16.45 2.97 0.71
C GLY A 330 15.57 1.77 0.39
N ARG A 331 16.11 0.57 0.46
CA ARG A 331 15.38 -0.68 0.26
C ARG A 331 14.75 -1.15 1.55
N LEU A 332 13.57 -1.77 1.45
CA LEU A 332 13.04 -2.64 2.48
C LEU A 332 13.21 -4.10 2.02
N LEU A 333 13.67 -4.95 2.92
CA LEU A 333 13.82 -6.37 2.64
C LEU A 333 12.85 -7.17 3.51
N PRO A 334 12.07 -8.09 2.92
CA PRO A 334 11.22 -8.98 3.69
C PRO A 334 12.09 -9.92 4.54
N PRO A 335 11.58 -10.37 5.69
CA PRO A 335 12.26 -11.34 6.54
C PRO A 335 12.64 -12.64 5.79
N ILE A 336 13.63 -13.36 6.34
CA ILE A 336 14.02 -14.71 5.86
C ILE A 336 13.31 -15.82 6.63
N GLU A 337 12.64 -15.47 7.72
CA GLU A 337 11.84 -16.37 8.53
C GLU A 337 10.63 -16.87 7.74
N PRO A 338 10.13 -18.10 8.05
CA PRO A 338 8.98 -18.69 7.38
C PRO A 338 7.71 -17.83 7.46
N GLY A 339 6.89 -17.91 6.43
CA GLY A 339 5.66 -17.14 6.31
C GLY A 339 5.93 -15.69 5.96
N LEU A 340 5.26 -14.77 6.63
CA LEU A 340 5.53 -13.34 6.53
C LEU A 340 6.79 -12.93 7.29
N GLY A 341 7.24 -13.74 8.26
CA GLY A 341 8.38 -13.45 9.11
C GLY A 341 8.16 -12.30 10.09
N VAL A 342 6.91 -11.86 10.26
CA VAL A 342 6.55 -10.77 11.16
C VAL A 342 6.50 -11.27 12.60
N GLN A 343 6.98 -10.45 13.52
CA GLN A 343 6.95 -10.69 14.95
C GLN A 343 6.15 -9.59 15.65
N ARG A 344 5.55 -9.93 16.80
CA ARG A 344 4.96 -8.94 17.69
C ARG A 344 6.08 -8.31 18.53
N ARG A 345 6.03 -6.99 18.72
CA ARG A 345 6.86 -6.32 19.72
C ARG A 345 6.38 -6.80 21.10
N ASP A 346 7.28 -7.31 21.91
CA ASP A 346 6.98 -7.55 23.31
C ASP A 346 6.61 -6.19 23.93
N GLN A 347 5.40 -6.10 24.50
CA GLN A 347 5.10 -4.97 25.36
C GLN A 347 6.11 -5.04 26.52
N PRO A 348 6.82 -3.95 26.85
CA PRO A 348 7.55 -3.91 28.09
C PRO A 348 6.53 -4.25 29.18
N ALA A 349 6.88 -5.21 30.05
CA ALA A 349 6.04 -5.54 31.18
C ALA A 349 5.63 -4.20 31.86
N ILE A 350 4.32 -3.97 31.93
CA ILE A 350 3.81 -2.84 32.72
C ILE A 350 4.24 -3.23 34.15
N GLU A 351 5.27 -2.57 34.68
CA GLU A 351 5.53 -2.62 36.12
C GLU A 351 4.28 -2.01 36.75
N GLU A 352 3.46 -2.88 37.32
CA GLU A 352 2.37 -2.45 38.19
C GLU A 352 2.97 -1.66 39.35
N PRO A 353 2.39 -0.50 39.70
CA PRO A 353 2.87 0.38 40.75
C PRO A 353 2.76 -0.22 42.16
#